data_0ba99918066639ec3e08fabec7f7e068
#
_entry.id   0ba99918066639ec3e08fabec7f7e068
#
_cell.length_a   1.000
_cell.length_b   1.000
_cell.length_c   1.000
_cell.angle_alpha   90.00
_cell.angle_beta   90.00
_cell.angle_gamma   90.00
#
_symmetry.space_group_name_H-M   'P 1'
#
loop_
_entity.id
_entity.type
_entity.pdbx_description
1 polymer ?
#
loop_
_entity_poly.entity_id
_entity_poly.type
_entity_poly.pdbx_seq_one_letter_code
_entity_poly.pdbx_strand_id
1 'polypeptide(L)'
;YARTIERPRFWCLNPQRMQISDYTYQTGNPSLDPAFKQDVNLTLVAAHKYTLTAGVQLVSGEIQQTIQADPENPDLLQLAWVNDDRTKNDYVSVNLPFQPAKWWQLNANFTYMRHGERVEQHGAETFYNWAFGSISTTFTLPAKFYIDLSYNYQSRIDLGNCWVEPDHRLQAGVKKRFGDRFTASFSVQNLLDQGQVIGAHGDGFVRTMNARQTWSNRSFRIGLTYNFKSGKAFKRKAVEAGSADEKSRL
;
A
#
# COMPACT_ATOMS: atom_id res chain seq x y z
N TYR A 1 -20.22 -4.14 8.11
CA TYR A 1 -19.74 -3.38 9.27
C TYR A 1 -18.57 -4.11 9.95
N ALA A 2 -17.53 -3.38 10.26
CA ALA A 2 -16.41 -3.88 11.05
C ALA A 2 -16.04 -2.86 12.13
N ARG A 3 -15.63 -3.35 13.30
CA ARG A 3 -15.03 -2.55 14.36
C ARG A 3 -13.69 -3.15 14.71
N THR A 4 -12.62 -2.36 14.64
CA THR A 4 -11.26 -2.81 14.91
C THR A 4 -10.56 -1.86 15.87
N ILE A 5 -9.54 -2.37 16.55
CA ILE A 5 -8.63 -1.61 17.39
C ILE A 5 -7.24 -1.64 16.77
N GLU A 6 -6.62 -0.49 16.61
CA GLU A 6 -5.24 -0.35 16.20
C GLU A 6 -4.40 0.11 17.39
N ARG A 7 -3.43 -0.72 17.78
CA ARG A 7 -2.50 -0.39 18.85
C ARG A 7 -1.27 0.28 18.28
N PRO A 8 -0.69 1.27 19.00
CA PRO A 8 0.56 1.87 18.58
C PRO A 8 1.65 0.81 18.39
N ARG A 9 2.41 0.95 17.30
CA ARG A 9 3.58 0.09 17.08
C ARG A 9 4.71 0.48 18.03
N PHE A 10 5.54 -0.45 18.44
CA PHE A 10 6.64 -0.20 19.39
C PHE A 10 7.55 0.96 18.99
N TRP A 11 7.83 1.11 17.71
CA TRP A 11 8.67 2.21 17.22
C TRP A 11 7.97 3.59 17.28
N CYS A 12 6.63 3.63 17.25
CA CYS A 12 5.88 4.87 17.47
C CYS A 12 5.92 5.30 18.95
N LEU A 13 6.14 4.37 19.87
CA LEU A 13 6.20 4.61 21.30
C LEU A 13 7.62 4.93 21.80
N ASN A 14 8.65 4.65 21.00
CA ASN A 14 10.05 4.83 21.42
C ASN A 14 10.41 6.34 21.43
N PRO A 15 10.65 6.96 22.59
CA PRO A 15 10.95 8.38 22.67
C PRO A 15 12.38 8.75 22.21
N GLN A 16 13.17 7.75 21.80
CA GLN A 16 14.53 8.00 21.36
C GLN A 16 14.50 8.85 20.07
N ARG A 17 15.29 9.93 20.08
CA ARG A 17 15.49 10.81 18.93
C ARG A 17 16.28 10.08 17.85
N MET A 18 15.70 9.98 16.67
CA MET A 18 16.32 9.42 15.46
C MET A 18 16.52 10.54 14.44
N GLN A 19 17.78 10.85 14.15
CA GLN A 19 18.13 11.87 13.16
C GLN A 19 17.80 11.38 11.76
N ILE A 20 17.06 12.18 10.99
CA ILE A 20 16.71 11.92 9.58
C ILE A 20 17.60 12.77 8.66
N SER A 21 17.84 14.03 9.02
CA SER A 21 18.71 14.95 8.32
C SER A 21 19.29 15.95 9.31
N ASP A 22 20.18 16.84 8.88
CA ASP A 22 20.79 17.86 9.74
C ASP A 22 19.76 18.75 10.44
N TYR A 23 18.57 18.90 9.85
CA TYR A 23 17.50 19.78 10.35
C TYR A 23 16.22 19.04 10.70
N THR A 24 16.22 17.73 10.70
CA THR A 24 14.98 16.95 10.92
C THR A 24 15.27 15.69 11.70
N TYR A 25 14.50 15.42 12.73
CA TYR A 25 14.55 14.20 13.52
C TYR A 25 13.15 13.66 13.79
N GLN A 26 13.08 12.39 14.13
CA GLN A 26 11.85 11.71 14.52
C GLN A 26 11.95 11.25 15.98
N THR A 27 10.83 11.36 16.69
CA THR A 27 10.65 10.75 18.02
C THR A 27 9.34 9.97 18.05
N GLY A 28 9.31 8.89 18.82
CA GLY A 28 8.06 8.26 19.21
C GLY A 28 7.41 8.99 20.39
N ASN A 29 6.18 8.61 20.67
CA ASN A 29 5.38 9.15 21.78
C ASN A 29 4.88 8.00 22.66
N PRO A 30 5.41 7.84 23.88
CA PRO A 30 4.99 6.79 24.80
C PRO A 30 3.54 6.92 25.29
N SER A 31 2.94 8.11 25.14
CA SER A 31 1.58 8.42 25.60
C SER A 31 0.51 8.17 24.54
N LEU A 32 0.85 7.48 23.44
CA LEU A 32 -0.13 7.15 22.40
C LEU A 32 -1.16 6.16 22.91
N ASP A 33 -2.42 6.50 22.72
CA ASP A 33 -3.57 5.62 22.94
C ASP A 33 -3.88 4.75 21.71
N PRO A 34 -4.54 3.59 21.90
CA PRO A 34 -5.05 2.82 20.79
C PRO A 34 -6.15 3.55 20.01
N ALA A 35 -6.10 3.46 18.69
CA ALA A 35 -7.16 3.97 17.82
C ALA A 35 -8.29 2.96 17.67
N PHE A 36 -9.54 3.45 17.62
CA PHE A 36 -10.73 2.64 17.37
C PHE A 36 -11.32 3.00 16.01
N LYS A 37 -11.40 2.01 15.13
CA LYS A 37 -11.92 2.16 13.76
C LYS A 37 -13.26 1.48 13.61
N GLN A 38 -14.22 2.18 13.05
CA GLN A 38 -15.52 1.66 12.66
C GLN A 38 -15.67 1.85 11.16
N ASP A 39 -15.86 0.77 10.42
CA ASP A 39 -15.99 0.77 8.97
C ASP A 39 -17.37 0.24 8.56
N VAL A 40 -18.06 1.02 7.74
CA VAL A 40 -19.33 0.64 7.10
C VAL A 40 -19.10 0.73 5.60
N ASN A 41 -19.23 -0.38 4.89
CA ASN A 41 -19.06 -0.40 3.45
C ASN A 41 -20.10 -1.25 2.74
N LEU A 42 -20.32 -0.93 1.48
CA LEU A 42 -21.13 -1.68 0.53
C LEU A 42 -20.22 -2.10 -0.63
N THR A 43 -20.24 -3.39 -0.93
CA THR A 43 -19.52 -3.94 -2.07
C THR A 43 -20.49 -4.53 -3.07
N LEU A 44 -20.43 -4.06 -4.30
CA LEU A 44 -21.18 -4.58 -5.44
C LEU A 44 -20.23 -5.36 -6.35
N VAL A 45 -20.65 -6.57 -6.73
CA VAL A 45 -19.90 -7.42 -7.65
C VAL A 45 -20.74 -7.62 -8.92
N ALA A 46 -20.25 -7.09 -10.04
CA ALA A 46 -20.89 -7.24 -11.34
C ALA A 46 -20.17 -8.28 -12.19
N ALA A 47 -20.94 -9.09 -12.94
CA ALA A 47 -20.42 -10.16 -13.80
C ALA A 47 -19.42 -11.09 -13.09
N HIS A 48 -19.58 -11.34 -11.79
CA HIS A 48 -18.72 -12.15 -10.93
C HIS A 48 -17.23 -11.73 -10.88
N LYS A 49 -16.88 -10.55 -11.35
CA LYS A 49 -15.48 -10.11 -11.44
C LYS A 49 -15.23 -8.62 -11.23
N TYR A 50 -16.16 -7.76 -11.62
CA TYR A 50 -16.00 -6.31 -11.40
C TYR A 50 -16.48 -5.95 -10.02
N THR A 51 -15.67 -5.27 -9.26
CA THR A 51 -16.01 -4.91 -7.88
C THR A 51 -16.03 -3.40 -7.73
N LEU A 52 -17.11 -2.88 -7.15
CA LEU A 52 -17.22 -1.51 -6.67
C LEU A 52 -17.46 -1.56 -5.16
N THR A 53 -16.62 -0.90 -4.40
CA THR A 53 -16.78 -0.75 -2.95
C THR A 53 -16.88 0.73 -2.61
N ALA A 54 -17.89 1.10 -1.84
CA ALA A 54 -18.00 2.43 -1.26
C ALA A 54 -18.20 2.28 0.26
N GLY A 55 -17.55 3.12 1.03
CA GLY A 55 -17.59 3.01 2.49
C GLY A 55 -17.24 4.29 3.20
N VAL A 56 -17.52 4.26 4.49
CA VAL A 56 -17.18 5.30 5.46
C VAL A 56 -16.48 4.65 6.63
N GLN A 57 -15.31 5.14 6.97
CA GLN A 57 -14.57 4.72 8.14
C GLN A 57 -14.49 5.90 9.13
N LEU A 58 -14.95 5.67 10.35
CA LEU A 58 -14.81 6.60 11.47
C LEU A 58 -13.69 6.10 12.36
N VAL A 59 -12.75 6.96 12.69
CA VAL A 59 -11.62 6.64 13.55
C VAL A 59 -11.62 7.60 14.75
N SER A 60 -11.45 7.05 15.95
CA SER A 60 -11.22 7.80 17.17
C SER A 60 -9.82 7.52 17.67
N GLY A 61 -9.06 8.57 17.97
CA GLY A 61 -7.67 8.45 18.38
C GLY A 61 -6.74 7.99 17.27
N GLU A 62 -6.93 8.44 16.03
CA GLU A 62 -6.09 8.03 14.90
C GLU A 62 -4.62 8.33 15.17
N ILE A 63 -3.77 7.32 15.03
CA ILE A 63 -2.34 7.44 15.25
C ILE A 63 -1.70 7.93 13.97
N GLN A 64 -1.26 9.19 13.98
CA GLN A 64 -0.64 9.81 12.82
C GLN A 64 0.67 10.52 13.15
N GLN A 65 1.45 10.79 12.12
CA GLN A 65 2.68 11.55 12.22
C GLN A 65 2.42 13.02 11.88
N THR A 66 2.85 13.90 12.75
CA THR A 66 2.82 15.36 12.52
C THR A 66 4.24 15.91 12.42
N ILE A 67 4.38 17.02 11.72
CA ILE A 67 5.64 17.76 11.59
C ILE A 67 5.47 19.10 12.30
N GLN A 68 6.34 19.36 13.24
CA GLN A 68 6.34 20.60 14.01
C GLN A 68 7.76 21.13 14.23
N ALA A 69 7.88 22.42 14.54
CA ALA A 69 9.17 22.95 14.97
C ALA A 69 9.55 22.35 16.34
N ASP A 70 10.83 22.08 16.53
CA ASP A 70 11.35 21.64 17.84
C ASP A 70 11.11 22.79 18.87
N PRO A 71 10.51 22.50 20.03
CA PRO A 71 10.25 23.54 21.05
C PRO A 71 11.51 24.23 21.59
N GLU A 72 12.66 23.52 21.59
CA GLU A 72 13.93 24.05 22.11
C GLU A 72 14.77 24.72 21.00
N ASN A 73 14.60 24.31 19.76
CA ASN A 73 15.34 24.83 18.62
C ASN A 73 14.44 24.94 17.38
N PRO A 74 13.84 26.11 17.10
CA PRO A 74 12.91 26.30 15.98
C PRO A 74 13.51 26.02 14.58
N ASP A 75 14.84 25.99 14.47
CA ASP A 75 15.53 25.63 13.20
C ASP A 75 15.43 24.14 12.89
N LEU A 76 15.06 23.32 13.86
CA LEU A 76 14.88 21.90 13.71
C LEU A 76 13.40 21.53 13.55
N LEU A 77 13.12 20.51 12.72
CA LEU A 77 11.81 19.91 12.58
C LEU A 77 11.74 18.58 13.32
N GLN A 78 10.70 18.43 14.12
CA GLN A 78 10.37 17.19 14.77
C GLN A 78 9.23 16.48 14.03
N LEU A 79 9.44 15.22 13.63
CA LEU A 79 8.38 14.32 13.26
C LEU A 79 7.93 13.58 14.53
N ALA A 80 6.76 13.94 15.02
CA ALA A 80 6.17 13.37 16.23
C ALA A 80 4.96 12.50 15.90
N TRP A 81 4.67 11.53 16.77
CA TRP A 81 3.45 10.72 16.69
C TRP A 81 2.41 11.27 17.65
N VAL A 82 1.20 11.44 17.16
CA VAL A 82 0.07 11.99 17.93
C VAL A 82 -1.18 11.12 17.71
N ASN A 83 -2.11 11.18 18.64
CA ASN A 83 -3.46 10.74 18.40
C ASN A 83 -4.29 11.91 17.91
N ASP A 84 -4.98 11.75 16.80
CA ASP A 84 -6.00 12.68 16.35
C ASP A 84 -7.36 12.27 16.94
N ASP A 85 -8.13 13.23 17.41
CA ASP A 85 -9.33 12.95 18.20
C ASP A 85 -10.37 12.17 17.41
N ARG A 86 -10.71 12.66 16.22
CA ARG A 86 -11.72 12.04 15.38
C ARG A 86 -11.48 12.36 13.92
N THR A 87 -11.30 11.31 13.14
CA THR A 87 -11.19 11.39 11.69
C THR A 87 -12.28 10.59 10.99
N LYS A 88 -12.61 11.02 9.79
CA LYS A 88 -13.59 10.38 8.93
C LYS A 88 -13.01 10.15 7.53
N ASN A 89 -13.02 8.92 7.06
CA ASN A 89 -12.56 8.55 5.73
C ASN A 89 -13.75 8.07 4.89
N ASP A 90 -14.17 8.85 3.90
CA ASP A 90 -15.10 8.41 2.87
C ASP A 90 -14.29 7.84 1.70
N TYR A 91 -14.62 6.67 1.18
CA TYR A 91 -13.87 6.07 0.09
C TYR A 91 -14.75 5.37 -0.94
N VAL A 92 -14.27 5.40 -2.17
CA VAL A 92 -14.81 4.61 -3.28
C VAL A 92 -13.67 3.89 -3.98
N SER A 93 -13.80 2.59 -4.16
CA SER A 93 -12.78 1.75 -4.80
C SER A 93 -13.41 0.88 -5.88
N VAL A 94 -12.75 0.80 -7.03
CA VAL A 94 -13.13 -0.07 -8.15
C VAL A 94 -11.99 -1.02 -8.48
N ASN A 95 -12.34 -2.29 -8.73
CA ASN A 95 -11.44 -3.29 -9.29
C ASN A 95 -12.03 -3.82 -10.58
N LEU A 96 -11.27 -3.72 -11.67
CA LEU A 96 -11.70 -4.00 -13.04
C LEU A 96 -10.72 -4.98 -13.70
N PRO A 97 -10.89 -6.30 -13.49
CA PRO A 97 -10.13 -7.31 -14.22
C PRO A 97 -10.69 -7.48 -15.63
N PHE A 98 -9.84 -7.37 -16.64
CA PHE A 98 -10.17 -7.56 -18.03
C PHE A 98 -9.30 -8.65 -18.66
N GLN A 99 -9.87 -9.37 -19.61
CA GLN A 99 -9.13 -10.30 -20.47
C GLN A 99 -9.57 -10.07 -21.91
N PRO A 100 -9.02 -9.02 -22.58
CA PRO A 100 -9.40 -8.69 -23.96
C PRO A 100 -9.10 -9.82 -24.96
N ALA A 101 -8.06 -10.61 -24.65
CA ALA A 101 -7.67 -11.78 -25.43
C ALA A 101 -7.09 -12.87 -24.53
N LYS A 102 -7.02 -14.12 -25.01
CA LYS A 102 -6.44 -15.25 -24.24
C LYS A 102 -4.98 -15.00 -23.83
N TRP A 103 -4.27 -14.21 -24.58
CA TRP A 103 -2.86 -13.86 -24.37
C TRP A 103 -2.67 -12.54 -23.65
N TRP A 104 -3.74 -11.78 -23.35
CA TRP A 104 -3.68 -10.47 -22.73
C TRP A 104 -4.61 -10.41 -21.51
N GLN A 105 -4.03 -10.23 -20.33
CA GLN A 105 -4.73 -9.98 -19.08
C GLN A 105 -4.40 -8.57 -18.59
N LEU A 106 -5.41 -7.86 -18.10
CA LEU A 106 -5.28 -6.52 -17.54
C LEU A 106 -6.11 -6.43 -16.25
N ASN A 107 -5.56 -5.80 -15.24
CA ASN A 107 -6.27 -5.44 -14.03
C ASN A 107 -6.08 -3.96 -13.76
N ALA A 108 -7.17 -3.23 -13.59
CA ALA A 108 -7.16 -1.83 -13.20
C ALA A 108 -7.85 -1.68 -11.84
N ASN A 109 -7.18 -0.97 -10.93
CA ASN A 109 -7.72 -0.59 -9.63
C ASN A 109 -7.68 0.92 -9.52
N PHE A 110 -8.72 1.49 -8.94
CA PHE A 110 -8.79 2.90 -8.63
C PHE A 110 -9.48 3.07 -7.27
N THR A 111 -8.91 3.91 -6.42
CA THR A 111 -9.49 4.29 -5.13
C THR A 111 -9.43 5.80 -5.00
N TYR A 112 -10.56 6.41 -4.72
CA TYR A 112 -10.67 7.79 -4.30
C TYR A 112 -10.98 7.82 -2.80
N MET A 113 -10.32 8.71 -2.07
CA MET A 113 -10.48 8.88 -0.63
C MET A 113 -10.66 10.36 -0.29
N ARG A 114 -11.60 10.61 0.60
CA ARG A 114 -11.80 11.90 1.24
C ARG A 114 -11.59 11.72 2.74
N HIS A 115 -10.59 12.39 3.27
CA HIS A 115 -10.23 12.37 4.67
C HIS A 115 -10.69 13.65 5.33
N GLY A 116 -11.42 13.55 6.42
CA GLY A 116 -11.88 14.66 7.23
C GLY A 116 -11.26 14.61 8.61
N GLU A 117 -10.66 15.71 9.01
CA GLU A 117 -10.11 15.93 10.36
C GLU A 117 -10.92 16.99 11.07
N ARG A 118 -11.17 16.79 12.36
CA ARG A 118 -11.76 17.82 13.21
C ARG A 118 -10.65 18.57 13.93
N VAL A 119 -10.38 19.77 13.50
CA VAL A 119 -9.41 20.64 14.16
C VAL A 119 -10.11 21.28 15.37
N GLU A 120 -9.75 20.86 16.59
CA GLU A 120 -10.38 21.34 17.84
C GLU A 120 -10.34 22.86 18.03
N GLN A 121 -9.28 23.51 17.54
CA GLN A 121 -9.09 24.95 17.74
C GLN A 121 -10.12 25.84 17.01
N HIS A 122 -10.79 25.32 15.98
CA HIS A 122 -11.72 26.11 15.16
C HIS A 122 -13.11 25.49 15.02
N GLY A 123 -13.34 24.27 15.53
CA GLY A 123 -14.61 23.54 15.41
C GLY A 123 -15.02 23.20 13.98
N ALA A 124 -14.17 23.50 13.01
CA ALA A 124 -14.40 23.24 11.59
C ALA A 124 -13.79 21.91 11.18
N GLU A 125 -14.51 21.13 10.37
CA GLU A 125 -13.95 19.95 9.72
C GLU A 125 -13.18 20.40 8.47
N THR A 126 -11.93 19.97 8.37
CA THR A 126 -11.11 20.15 7.17
C THR A 126 -11.08 18.86 6.39
N PHE A 127 -11.24 18.95 5.06
CA PHE A 127 -11.27 17.78 4.19
C PHE A 127 -10.12 17.80 3.20
N TYR A 128 -9.46 16.65 3.09
CA TYR A 128 -8.40 16.40 2.13
C TYR A 128 -8.82 15.27 1.19
N ASN A 129 -8.46 15.37 -0.08
CA ASN A 129 -8.84 14.37 -1.07
C ASN A 129 -7.61 13.85 -1.77
N TRP A 130 -7.55 12.54 -1.98
CA TRP A 130 -6.51 11.92 -2.79
C TRP A 130 -7.02 10.69 -3.53
N ALA A 131 -6.27 10.29 -4.52
CA ALA A 131 -6.59 9.15 -5.33
C ALA A 131 -5.38 8.24 -5.53
N PHE A 132 -5.64 6.93 -5.57
CA PHE A 132 -4.69 5.91 -5.94
C PHE A 132 -5.21 5.19 -7.18
N GLY A 133 -4.31 4.89 -8.11
CA GLY A 133 -4.63 4.09 -9.28
C GLY A 133 -3.54 3.08 -9.55
N SER A 134 -3.91 1.89 -10.02
CA SER A 134 -2.95 0.93 -10.53
C SER A 134 -3.50 0.22 -11.75
N ILE A 135 -2.64 0.02 -12.74
CA ILE A 135 -2.91 -0.79 -13.91
C ILE A 135 -1.79 -1.80 -14.02
N SER A 136 -2.14 -3.09 -13.99
CA SER A 136 -1.21 -4.17 -14.25
C SER A 136 -1.66 -4.97 -15.46
N THR A 137 -0.74 -5.29 -16.35
CA THR A 137 -1.03 -6.06 -17.55
C THR A 137 0.03 -7.13 -17.77
N THR A 138 -0.44 -8.31 -18.17
CA THR A 138 0.40 -9.46 -18.51
C THR A 138 0.08 -9.92 -19.93
N PHE A 139 1.11 -10.03 -20.75
CA PHE A 139 1.05 -10.60 -22.09
C PHE A 139 1.68 -11.99 -22.08
N THR A 140 0.92 -13.00 -22.48
CA THR A 140 1.39 -14.37 -22.70
C THR A 140 1.63 -14.58 -24.18
N LEU A 141 2.88 -14.46 -24.62
CA LEU A 141 3.27 -14.52 -26.01
C LEU A 141 3.67 -15.94 -26.44
N PRO A 142 3.73 -16.22 -27.76
CA PRO A 142 4.23 -17.48 -28.28
C PRO A 142 5.63 -17.84 -27.74
N ALA A 143 6.00 -19.11 -27.85
CA ALA A 143 7.28 -19.64 -27.39
C ALA A 143 7.54 -19.41 -25.86
N LYS A 144 6.46 -19.33 -25.04
CA LYS A 144 6.53 -19.21 -23.57
C LYS A 144 7.24 -17.92 -23.11
N PHE A 145 7.03 -16.80 -23.81
CA PHE A 145 7.39 -15.47 -23.35
C PHE A 145 6.23 -14.84 -22.56
N TYR A 146 6.59 -14.12 -21.50
CA TYR A 146 5.66 -13.36 -20.68
C TYR A 146 6.22 -11.96 -20.51
N ILE A 147 5.37 -10.96 -20.70
CA ILE A 147 5.70 -9.55 -20.45
C ILE A 147 4.72 -9.03 -19.41
N ASP A 148 5.23 -8.48 -18.33
CA ASP A 148 4.46 -7.86 -17.26
C ASP A 148 4.77 -6.37 -17.23
N LEU A 149 3.72 -5.54 -17.22
CA LEU A 149 3.82 -4.11 -17.01
C LEU A 149 2.90 -3.72 -15.86
N SER A 150 3.37 -2.87 -14.97
CA SER A 150 2.57 -2.34 -13.86
C SER A 150 2.85 -0.85 -13.70
N TYR A 151 1.79 -0.07 -13.71
CA TYR A 151 1.83 1.36 -13.44
C TYR A 151 1.01 1.65 -12.21
N ASN A 152 1.58 2.38 -11.25
CA ASN A 152 0.92 2.84 -10.05
C ASN A 152 0.98 4.37 -10.01
N TYR A 153 -0.12 4.97 -9.63
CA TYR A 153 -0.30 6.39 -9.48
C TYR A 153 -0.85 6.71 -8.09
N GLN A 154 -0.29 7.71 -7.44
CA GLN A 154 -0.81 8.36 -6.26
C GLN A 154 -0.93 9.85 -6.55
N SER A 155 -2.08 10.43 -6.30
CA SER A 155 -2.23 11.89 -6.37
C SER A 155 -1.50 12.55 -5.19
N ARG A 156 -1.42 13.87 -5.22
CA ARG A 156 -0.99 14.62 -4.03
C ARG A 156 -1.85 14.24 -2.82
N ILE A 157 -1.20 14.03 -1.68
CA ILE A 157 -1.82 13.84 -0.38
C ILE A 157 -1.51 15.07 0.46
N ASP A 158 -2.52 15.78 0.89
CA ASP A 158 -2.41 16.86 1.86
C ASP A 158 -2.90 16.36 3.23
N LEU A 159 -2.12 16.63 4.26
CA LEU A 159 -2.38 16.23 5.65
C LEU A 159 -2.16 17.44 6.56
N GLY A 160 -2.92 18.51 6.34
CA GLY A 160 -2.82 19.74 7.10
C GLY A 160 -1.47 20.43 6.94
N ASN A 161 -0.55 20.17 7.85
CA ASN A 161 0.77 20.81 7.87
C ASN A 161 1.84 20.12 7.02
N CYS A 162 1.52 19.03 6.35
CA CYS A 162 2.43 18.37 5.44
C CYS A 162 1.69 17.87 4.18
N TRP A 163 2.46 17.66 3.12
CA TRP A 163 1.95 17.08 1.88
C TRP A 163 2.95 16.14 1.26
N VAL A 164 2.44 15.19 0.50
CA VAL A 164 3.23 14.28 -0.34
C VAL A 164 2.89 14.59 -1.79
N GLU A 165 3.89 14.90 -2.60
CA GLU A 165 3.69 15.17 -4.03
C GLU A 165 3.24 13.91 -4.78
N PRO A 166 2.57 14.06 -5.96
CA PRO A 166 2.13 12.93 -6.74
C PRO A 166 3.28 11.97 -7.07
N ASP A 167 3.00 10.68 -6.99
CA ASP A 167 3.98 9.62 -7.28
C ASP A 167 3.50 8.74 -8.46
N HIS A 168 4.43 8.46 -9.37
CA HIS A 168 4.21 7.66 -10.57
C HIS A 168 5.25 6.55 -10.63
N ARG A 169 4.83 5.30 -10.57
CA ARG A 169 5.75 4.15 -10.60
C ARG A 169 5.43 3.22 -11.75
N LEU A 170 6.36 3.09 -12.66
CA LEU A 170 6.29 2.15 -13.76
C LEU A 170 7.27 0.99 -13.50
N GLN A 171 6.76 -0.23 -13.61
CA GLN A 171 7.54 -1.45 -13.52
C GLN A 171 7.33 -2.25 -14.80
N ALA A 172 8.38 -2.89 -15.27
CA ALA A 172 8.35 -3.75 -16.44
C ALA A 172 9.12 -5.03 -16.19
N GLY A 173 8.64 -6.14 -16.71
CA GLY A 173 9.29 -7.43 -16.60
C GLY A 173 9.12 -8.27 -17.84
N VAL A 174 10.12 -9.05 -18.13
CA VAL A 174 10.10 -10.06 -19.17
C VAL A 174 10.56 -11.39 -18.59
N LYS A 175 9.82 -12.46 -18.90
CA LYS A 175 10.14 -13.83 -18.48
C LYS A 175 10.05 -14.78 -19.67
N LYS A 176 11.06 -15.62 -19.81
CA LYS A 176 11.13 -16.68 -20.82
C LYS A 176 11.30 -18.03 -20.16
N ARG A 177 10.41 -18.98 -20.47
CA ARG A 177 10.58 -20.39 -20.11
C ARG A 177 11.22 -21.16 -21.25
N PHE A 178 12.31 -21.85 -20.95
CA PHE A 178 13.01 -22.76 -21.85
C PHE A 178 12.67 -24.20 -21.43
N GLY A 179 11.84 -24.83 -22.22
CA GLY A 179 11.29 -26.14 -21.83
C GLY A 179 10.50 -26.07 -20.53
N ASP A 180 10.63 -27.11 -19.69
CA ASP A 180 9.90 -27.21 -18.40
C ASP A 180 10.80 -27.00 -17.18
N ARG A 181 12.09 -26.82 -17.40
CA ARG A 181 13.09 -26.79 -16.31
C ARG A 181 13.73 -25.43 -16.12
N PHE A 182 13.96 -24.68 -17.16
CA PHE A 182 14.72 -23.43 -17.06
C PHE A 182 13.84 -22.22 -17.34
N THR A 183 13.97 -21.19 -16.50
CA THR A 183 13.29 -19.90 -16.67
C THR A 183 14.30 -18.79 -16.46
N ALA A 184 14.37 -17.86 -17.41
CA ALA A 184 15.09 -16.62 -17.29
C ALA A 184 14.09 -15.46 -17.15
N SER A 185 14.39 -14.52 -16.30
CA SER A 185 13.59 -13.29 -16.12
C SER A 185 14.48 -12.06 -15.99
N PHE A 186 13.96 -10.96 -16.48
CA PHE A 186 14.53 -9.63 -16.29
C PHE A 186 13.42 -8.70 -15.89
N SER A 187 13.61 -7.87 -14.87
CA SER A 187 12.64 -6.87 -14.47
C SER A 187 13.30 -5.58 -14.03
N VAL A 188 12.59 -4.49 -14.25
CA VAL A 188 12.96 -3.15 -13.85
C VAL A 188 11.86 -2.60 -12.95
N GLN A 189 12.21 -2.16 -11.75
CA GLN A 189 11.34 -1.46 -10.85
C GLN A 189 11.63 0.04 -10.91
N ASN A 190 10.61 0.86 -10.72
CA ASN A 190 10.69 2.32 -10.77
C ASN A 190 11.43 2.82 -12.02
N LEU A 191 10.93 2.42 -13.20
CA LEU A 191 11.54 2.79 -14.50
C LEU A 191 11.61 4.30 -14.70
N LEU A 192 10.67 5.06 -14.12
CA LEU A 192 10.62 6.52 -14.18
C LEU A 192 11.61 7.21 -13.23
N ASP A 193 12.24 6.43 -12.33
CA ASP A 193 13.25 6.92 -11.36
C ASP A 193 12.75 8.07 -10.48
N GLN A 194 11.50 8.06 -10.12
CA GLN A 194 10.94 9.07 -9.25
C GLN A 194 11.26 8.78 -7.77
N GLY A 195 11.70 9.81 -7.05
CA GLY A 195 11.75 9.84 -5.61
C GLY A 195 10.45 10.41 -5.03
N GLN A 196 10.19 10.14 -3.78
CA GLN A 196 9.06 10.72 -3.06
C GLN A 196 9.43 12.11 -2.56
N VAL A 197 8.63 13.11 -2.89
CA VAL A 197 8.80 14.48 -2.40
C VAL A 197 7.76 14.74 -1.31
N ILE A 198 8.23 15.12 -0.16
CA ILE A 198 7.42 15.46 1.01
C ILE A 198 7.67 16.93 1.34
N GLY A 199 6.61 17.70 1.51
CA GLY A 199 6.68 19.06 1.98
C GLY A 199 6.02 19.21 3.34
N ALA A 200 6.44 20.20 4.08
CA ALA A 200 5.83 20.60 5.35
C ALA A 200 5.80 22.12 5.44
N HIS A 201 4.76 22.63 6.08
CA HIS A 201 4.64 24.04 6.42
C HIS A 201 4.12 24.19 7.85
N GLY A 202 4.46 25.29 8.48
CA GLY A 202 4.00 25.66 9.80
C GLY A 202 4.17 27.17 9.95
N ASP A 203 3.93 27.68 11.15
CA ASP A 203 4.10 29.10 11.45
C ASP A 203 5.55 29.52 11.20
N GLY A 204 5.75 30.30 10.14
CA GLY A 204 7.05 30.87 9.78
C GLY A 204 7.97 29.97 8.97
N PHE A 205 7.54 28.77 8.55
CA PHE A 205 8.38 27.93 7.68
C PHE A 205 7.62 27.20 6.58
N VAL A 206 8.32 26.96 5.47
CA VAL A 206 7.97 26.00 4.42
C VAL A 206 9.20 25.20 4.08
N ARG A 207 9.14 23.89 4.17
CA ARG A 207 10.27 22.99 3.83
C ARG A 207 9.83 21.88 2.88
N THR A 208 10.70 21.52 1.96
CA THR A 208 10.50 20.43 1.03
C THR A 208 11.65 19.46 1.15
N MET A 209 11.36 18.18 1.28
CA MET A 209 12.35 17.11 1.32
C MET A 209 12.12 16.16 0.16
N ASN A 210 13.16 15.89 -0.61
CA ASN A 210 13.14 14.84 -1.62
C ASN A 210 13.71 13.56 -1.00
N ALA A 211 12.83 12.65 -0.61
CA ALA A 211 13.22 11.40 0.00
C ALA A 211 13.44 10.33 -1.08
N ARG A 212 14.70 10.00 -1.36
CA ARG A 212 15.07 8.81 -2.14
C ARG A 212 15.45 7.69 -1.19
N GLN A 213 14.53 6.80 -0.95
CA GLN A 213 14.78 5.60 -0.13
C GLN A 213 15.42 4.52 -1.01
N THR A 214 16.33 3.72 -0.44
CA THR A 214 17.08 2.69 -1.16
C THR A 214 16.19 1.71 -1.93
N TRP A 215 14.98 1.42 -1.41
CA TRP A 215 14.01 0.52 -2.07
C TRP A 215 13.13 1.21 -3.12
N SER A 216 13.12 2.54 -3.19
CA SER A 216 12.35 3.31 -4.18
C SER A 216 13.18 3.72 -5.40
N ASN A 217 14.47 3.44 -5.41
CA ASN A 217 15.37 3.71 -6.54
C ASN A 217 15.07 2.75 -7.70
N ARG A 218 15.42 3.20 -8.92
CA ARG A 218 15.41 2.33 -10.08
C ARG A 218 16.29 1.11 -9.81
N SER A 219 15.71 -0.07 -9.91
CA SER A 219 16.42 -1.32 -9.69
C SER A 219 16.19 -2.29 -10.84
N PHE A 220 17.25 -3.01 -11.17
CA PHE A 220 17.26 -4.04 -12.21
C PHE A 220 17.43 -5.40 -11.54
N ARG A 221 16.62 -6.38 -11.92
CA ARG A 221 16.72 -7.73 -11.40
C ARG A 221 16.81 -8.73 -12.54
N ILE A 222 17.81 -9.57 -12.50
CA ILE A 222 17.95 -10.75 -13.36
C ILE A 222 17.69 -11.98 -12.51
N GLY A 223 16.83 -12.86 -12.97
CA GLY A 223 16.50 -14.11 -12.30
C GLY A 223 16.73 -15.30 -13.23
N LEU A 224 17.40 -16.33 -12.74
CA LEU A 224 17.56 -17.62 -13.40
C LEU A 224 17.02 -18.69 -12.46
N THR A 225 16.05 -19.45 -12.92
CA THR A 225 15.43 -20.52 -12.12
C THR A 225 15.57 -21.84 -12.86
N TYR A 226 16.10 -22.83 -12.16
CA TYR A 226 16.15 -24.19 -12.66
C TYR A 226 15.38 -25.13 -11.76
N ASN A 227 14.38 -25.82 -12.30
CA ASN A 227 13.53 -26.75 -11.56
C ASN A 227 14.09 -28.17 -11.66
N PHE A 228 14.63 -28.67 -10.57
CA PHE A 228 15.04 -30.06 -10.45
C PHE A 228 13.81 -30.92 -10.15
N LYS A 229 13.58 -31.92 -10.96
CA LYS A 229 12.68 -33.02 -10.61
C LYS A 229 13.56 -34.20 -10.20
N SER A 230 13.82 -34.31 -8.90
CA SER A 230 14.52 -35.47 -8.32
C SER A 230 13.50 -36.27 -7.51
N GLY A 231 13.34 -37.54 -7.87
CA GLY A 231 12.48 -38.46 -7.13
C GLY A 231 11.32 -39.04 -7.94
N LYS A 232 10.89 -40.26 -7.57
CA LYS A 232 9.68 -40.90 -8.07
C LYS A 232 8.46 -40.08 -7.62
N ALA A 233 7.50 -39.87 -8.54
CA ALA A 233 6.23 -39.24 -8.22
C ALA A 233 5.57 -40.01 -7.05
N PHE A 234 5.45 -39.36 -5.91
CA PHE A 234 4.74 -39.94 -4.78
C PHE A 234 3.25 -39.98 -5.14
N LYS A 235 2.74 -41.15 -5.52
CA LYS A 235 1.30 -41.34 -5.58
C LYS A 235 0.77 -41.28 -4.14
N ARG A 236 0.14 -40.19 -3.77
CA ARG A 236 -0.68 -40.18 -2.55
C ARG A 236 -1.65 -41.34 -2.66
N LYS A 237 -1.49 -42.36 -1.82
CA LYS A 237 -2.54 -43.35 -1.60
C LYS A 237 -3.75 -42.55 -1.10
N ALA A 238 -4.89 -42.63 -1.82
CA ALA A 238 -6.12 -42.07 -1.28
C ALA A 238 -6.34 -42.73 0.07
N VAL A 239 -6.27 -41.96 1.13
CA VAL A 239 -6.72 -42.45 2.44
C VAL A 239 -8.23 -42.47 2.35
N GLU A 240 -8.82 -43.59 2.10
CA GLU A 240 -10.24 -43.82 2.30
C GLU A 240 -10.51 -43.54 3.78
N ALA A 241 -11.20 -42.44 4.05
CA ALA A 241 -11.68 -42.17 5.39
C ALA A 241 -12.52 -43.39 5.79
N GLY A 242 -12.23 -43.99 6.94
CA GLY A 242 -12.87 -45.21 7.46
C GLY A 242 -14.39 -45.16 7.69
N SER A 243 -15.06 -44.15 7.11
CA SER A 243 -16.51 -44.00 7.11
C SER A 243 -17.21 -44.59 5.86
N ALA A 244 -16.45 -45.17 4.92
CA ALA A 244 -17.06 -45.80 3.74
C ALA A 244 -17.86 -47.06 4.10
N ASP A 245 -17.43 -47.83 5.08
CA ASP A 245 -18.13 -49.02 5.59
C ASP A 245 -19.38 -48.70 6.40
N GLU A 246 -19.43 -47.54 7.06
CA GLU A 246 -20.62 -47.11 7.80
C GLU A 246 -21.75 -46.59 6.90
N LYS A 247 -21.38 -45.95 5.78
CA LYS A 247 -22.36 -45.45 4.77
C LYS A 247 -23.02 -46.55 3.97
N SER A 248 -22.43 -47.76 3.91
CA SER A 248 -23.05 -48.91 3.24
C SER A 248 -24.05 -49.66 4.11
N ARG A 249 -24.21 -49.27 5.38
CA ARG A 249 -25.17 -49.89 6.35
C ARG A 249 -26.41 -49.04 6.66
N LEU A 250 -26.52 -47.88 6.00
CA LEU A 250 -27.72 -47.03 6.00
C LEU A 250 -28.42 -47.12 4.64
#